data_f1561ebf5a913d5760706d690699c59e
#
_entry.id   f1561ebf5a913d5760706d690699c59e
#
_cell.length_a   1.000
_cell.length_b   1.000
_cell.length_c   1.000
_cell.angle_alpha   90.00
_cell.angle_beta   90.00
_cell.angle_gamma   90.00
#
_symmetry.space_group_name_H-M   'P 1'
#
loop_
_entity.id
_entity.type
_entity.pdbx_description
1 polymer ?
#
loop_
_entity_poly.entity_id
_entity_poly.type
_entity_poly.pdbx_seq_one_letter_code
_entity_poly.pdbx_strand_id
1 'polypeptide(L)'
;MKLQINLCALALLLMISFTAMAQSKTKAKAKAKKEVAIQLYSVRDILNKVDNKDGKCDAAYITLLKNLAKMGYTSVEAANYNNGKFYDRTPDQFKKDVESAGLKVLSSHCTRGLSKEELASGDFSSSLQWWDQCIADHKAAGMSYIVAPWMDVPKTLKELDTYCAYLQ
;
A
#
# COMPACT_ATOMS: atom_id res chain seq x y z
N MET A 1 -70.92 3.99 -31.04
CA MET A 1 -70.08 4.59 -30.00
C MET A 1 -68.72 4.87 -30.61
N LYS A 2 -68.41 6.12 -30.96
CA LYS A 2 -67.12 6.51 -31.61
C LYS A 2 -66.05 6.72 -30.50
N LEU A 3 -65.00 5.92 -30.54
CA LEU A 3 -63.88 6.05 -29.64
C LEU A 3 -63.07 7.29 -30.03
N GLN A 4 -63.25 8.40 -29.34
CA GLN A 4 -62.34 9.55 -29.44
C GLN A 4 -61.07 9.27 -28.62
N ILE A 5 -60.03 8.83 -29.31
CA ILE A 5 -58.71 8.72 -28.72
C ILE A 5 -58.19 10.15 -28.58
N ASN A 6 -58.03 10.61 -27.34
CA ASN A 6 -57.53 11.94 -27.04
C ASN A 6 -56.09 12.09 -27.57
N LEU A 7 -55.94 12.93 -28.59
CA LEU A 7 -54.63 13.24 -29.20
C LEU A 7 -53.59 13.73 -28.19
N CYS A 8 -54.07 14.33 -27.08
CA CYS A 8 -53.21 14.76 -25.98
C CYS A 8 -52.51 13.60 -25.21
N ALA A 9 -53.19 12.44 -25.10
CA ALA A 9 -52.58 11.28 -24.40
C ALA A 9 -51.44 10.67 -25.24
N LEU A 10 -51.58 10.71 -26.58
CA LEU A 10 -50.52 10.19 -27.47
C LEU A 10 -49.29 11.11 -27.50
N ALA A 11 -49.48 12.42 -27.39
CA ALA A 11 -48.40 13.40 -27.32
C ALA A 11 -47.62 13.31 -25.99
N LEU A 12 -48.29 13.02 -24.86
CA LEU A 12 -47.64 12.82 -23.57
C LEU A 12 -46.79 11.56 -23.54
N LEU A 13 -47.26 10.45 -24.14
CA LEU A 13 -46.49 9.19 -24.22
C LEU A 13 -45.23 9.32 -25.10
N LEU A 14 -45.29 10.13 -26.16
CA LEU A 14 -44.13 10.43 -27.02
C LEU A 14 -43.09 11.32 -26.34
N MET A 15 -43.51 12.23 -25.47
CA MET A 15 -42.58 13.09 -24.71
C MET A 15 -41.83 12.32 -23.62
N ILE A 16 -42.44 11.34 -22.99
CA ILE A 16 -41.82 10.49 -21.98
C ILE A 16 -40.74 9.57 -22.59
N SER A 17 -40.93 9.10 -23.81
CA SER A 17 -39.95 8.29 -24.54
C SER A 17 -38.73 9.09 -24.99
N PHE A 18 -38.85 10.39 -25.26
CA PHE A 18 -37.74 11.24 -25.66
C PHE A 18 -36.85 11.65 -24.49
N THR A 19 -37.42 11.79 -23.29
CA THR A 19 -36.62 12.11 -22.10
C THR A 19 -35.82 10.92 -21.59
N ALA A 20 -36.29 9.68 -21.83
CA ALA A 20 -35.55 8.46 -21.47
C ALA A 20 -34.32 8.21 -22.36
N MET A 21 -34.33 8.67 -23.61
CA MET A 21 -33.19 8.54 -24.53
C MET A 21 -32.11 9.61 -24.34
N ALA A 22 -32.44 10.75 -23.70
CA ALA A 22 -31.45 11.80 -23.46
C ALA A 22 -30.55 11.59 -22.24
N GLN A 23 -30.82 10.59 -21.41
CA GLN A 23 -30.01 10.27 -20.22
C GLN A 23 -28.97 9.17 -20.41
N SER A 24 -28.82 8.62 -21.60
CA SER A 24 -27.67 7.81 -21.98
C SER A 24 -26.45 8.68 -22.32
N LYS A 25 -26.22 9.77 -21.57
CA LYS A 25 -24.93 10.46 -21.61
C LYS A 25 -23.91 9.59 -20.86
N THR A 26 -23.18 8.80 -21.65
CA THR A 26 -21.78 8.46 -21.42
C THR A 26 -21.27 8.94 -20.04
N LYS A 27 -21.33 8.06 -19.04
CA LYS A 27 -20.36 8.13 -17.95
C LYS A 27 -18.99 8.01 -18.63
N ALA A 28 -18.38 9.15 -18.96
CA ALA A 28 -16.99 9.19 -19.32
C ALA A 28 -16.29 8.39 -18.24
N LYS A 29 -15.70 7.25 -18.58
CA LYS A 29 -14.83 6.50 -17.67
C LYS A 29 -13.81 7.50 -17.19
N ALA A 30 -13.93 7.94 -15.94
CA ALA A 30 -12.92 8.78 -15.32
C ALA A 30 -11.61 8.05 -15.55
N LYS A 31 -10.68 8.69 -16.26
CA LYS A 31 -9.38 8.12 -16.57
C LYS A 31 -8.77 7.73 -15.23
N ALA A 32 -8.59 6.44 -14.99
CA ALA A 32 -8.05 5.96 -13.72
C ALA A 32 -6.77 6.77 -13.44
N LYS A 33 -6.76 7.49 -12.31
CA LYS A 33 -5.59 8.28 -11.91
C LYS A 33 -4.44 7.29 -11.77
N LYS A 34 -3.35 7.49 -12.50
CA LYS A 34 -2.17 6.63 -12.40
C LYS A 34 -1.71 6.63 -10.95
N GLU A 35 -1.56 5.45 -10.36
CA GLU A 35 -0.94 5.31 -9.06
C GLU A 35 0.58 5.40 -9.25
N VAL A 36 1.21 6.25 -8.48
CA VAL A 36 2.67 6.43 -8.46
C VAL A 36 3.13 6.33 -7.03
N ALA A 37 3.94 5.33 -6.74
CA ALA A 37 4.52 5.14 -5.41
C ALA A 37 5.94 5.71 -5.34
N ILE A 38 6.34 6.14 -4.15
CA ILE A 38 7.72 6.48 -3.83
C ILE A 38 8.22 5.62 -2.68
N GLN A 39 9.42 5.08 -2.82
CA GLN A 39 10.11 4.45 -1.70
C GLN A 39 10.69 5.53 -0.79
N LEU A 40 10.37 5.50 0.49
CA LEU A 40 10.82 6.49 1.46
C LEU A 40 12.35 6.51 1.65
N TYR A 41 13.05 5.45 1.25
CA TYR A 41 14.51 5.45 1.20
C TYR A 41 15.08 6.52 0.27
N SER A 42 14.34 6.90 -0.77
CA SER A 42 14.74 7.98 -1.69
C SER A 42 14.84 9.36 -1.02
N VAL A 43 14.19 9.52 0.12
CA VAL A 43 14.20 10.73 0.94
C VAL A 43 14.81 10.52 2.33
N ARG A 44 15.58 9.44 2.50
CA ARG A 44 16.18 9.03 3.78
C ARG A 44 17.01 10.13 4.44
N ASP A 45 17.70 10.95 3.65
CA ASP A 45 18.54 12.01 4.20
C ASP A 45 17.71 13.11 4.91
N ILE A 46 16.47 13.30 4.46
CA ILE A 46 15.51 14.18 5.12
C ILE A 46 14.91 13.46 6.32
N LEU A 47 14.52 12.20 6.16
CA LEU A 47 13.97 11.38 7.24
C LEU A 47 14.95 11.27 8.42
N ASN A 48 16.23 11.03 8.15
CA ASN A 48 17.26 10.93 9.18
C ASN A 48 17.52 12.24 9.93
N LYS A 49 17.27 13.40 9.29
CA LYS A 49 17.38 14.72 9.93
C LYS A 49 16.18 15.05 10.81
N VAL A 50 15.09 14.35 10.59
CA VAL A 50 13.83 14.50 11.33
C VAL A 50 13.83 13.57 12.56
N ASP A 51 15.01 13.22 13.08
CA ASP A 51 15.17 12.22 14.15
C ASP A 51 14.57 12.69 15.49
N ASN A 52 13.92 11.76 16.13
CA ASN A 52 12.84 11.83 17.12
C ASN A 52 13.24 12.22 18.55
N LYS A 53 14.29 12.97 18.78
CA LYS A 53 14.71 13.23 20.17
C LYS A 53 13.84 14.20 20.96
N ASP A 54 13.00 15.03 20.29
CA ASP A 54 12.32 16.14 20.96
C ASP A 54 10.81 16.27 20.68
N GLY A 55 10.13 15.27 20.14
CA GLY A 55 8.68 15.35 19.82
C GLY A 55 8.32 16.35 18.69
N LYS A 56 9.29 17.12 18.21
CA LYS A 56 9.12 18.08 17.10
C LYS A 56 9.17 17.41 15.73
N CYS A 57 9.59 16.19 15.69
CA CYS A 57 9.81 15.40 14.49
C CYS A 57 8.54 15.00 13.76
N ASP A 58 7.46 14.76 14.50
CA ASP A 58 6.22 14.32 13.86
C ASP A 58 5.69 15.35 12.87
N ALA A 59 5.77 16.65 13.20
CA ALA A 59 5.35 17.72 12.29
C ALA A 59 6.19 17.78 11.01
N ALA A 60 7.50 17.58 11.11
CA ALA A 60 8.40 17.59 9.95
C ALA A 60 8.21 16.32 9.09
N TYR A 61 8.01 15.16 9.72
CA TYR A 61 7.68 13.91 9.05
C TYR A 61 6.35 14.01 8.27
N ILE A 62 5.31 14.48 8.92
CA ILE A 62 4.00 14.71 8.27
C ILE A 62 4.11 15.74 7.15
N THR A 63 4.92 16.78 7.33
CA THR A 63 5.17 17.80 6.29
C THR A 63 5.86 17.18 5.08
N LEU A 64 6.84 16.30 5.28
CA LEU A 64 7.48 15.56 4.20
C LEU A 64 6.47 14.72 3.42
N LEU A 65 5.66 13.92 4.11
CA LEU A 65 4.62 13.10 3.47
C LEU A 65 3.63 13.96 2.66
N LYS A 66 3.18 15.08 3.21
CA LYS A 66 2.31 16.04 2.51
C LYS A 66 2.98 16.63 1.26
N ASN A 67 4.27 16.89 1.32
CA ASN A 67 5.00 17.39 0.15
C ASN A 67 5.10 16.31 -0.94
N LEU A 68 5.34 15.06 -0.59
CA LEU A 68 5.31 13.95 -1.54
C LEU A 68 3.93 13.82 -2.22
N ALA A 69 2.84 13.93 -1.45
CA ALA A 69 1.49 13.94 -2.01
C ALA A 69 1.26 15.11 -2.98
N LYS A 70 1.75 16.32 -2.64
CA LYS A 70 1.68 17.51 -3.51
C LYS A 70 2.49 17.35 -4.81
N MET A 71 3.57 16.57 -4.78
CA MET A 71 4.37 16.22 -5.98
C MET A 71 3.64 15.23 -6.90
N GLY A 72 2.51 14.67 -6.47
CA GLY A 72 1.69 13.75 -7.28
C GLY A 72 1.87 12.28 -6.95
N TYR A 73 2.68 11.93 -5.95
CA TYR A 73 2.72 10.55 -5.44
C TYR A 73 1.39 10.19 -4.78
N THR A 74 0.99 8.95 -4.91
CA THR A 74 -0.27 8.42 -4.37
C THR A 74 -0.06 7.41 -3.27
N SER A 75 1.14 6.84 -3.22
CA SER A 75 1.48 5.77 -2.28
C SER A 75 2.93 5.85 -1.85
N VAL A 76 3.25 5.23 -0.73
CA VAL A 76 4.61 5.08 -0.24
C VAL A 76 4.97 3.62 -0.04
N GLU A 77 6.24 3.30 -0.27
CA GLU A 77 6.88 2.08 0.18
C GLU A 77 7.82 2.42 1.32
N ALA A 78 7.64 1.77 2.47
CA ALA A 78 8.57 1.90 3.60
C ALA A 78 9.87 1.13 3.31
N ALA A 79 10.98 1.58 3.89
CA ALA A 79 12.29 0.90 3.80
C ALA A 79 12.97 0.78 5.17
N ASN A 80 12.17 0.89 6.22
CA ASN A 80 12.63 0.77 7.60
C ASN A 80 11.55 0.04 8.39
N TYR A 81 11.74 -1.28 8.57
CA TYR A 81 10.97 -2.06 9.52
C TYR A 81 11.94 -2.65 10.55
N ASN A 82 11.73 -2.30 11.80
CA ASN A 82 12.57 -2.76 12.90
C ASN A 82 11.75 -2.95 14.17
N ASN A 83 11.87 -4.13 14.80
CA ASN A 83 11.20 -4.44 16.07
C ASN A 83 9.71 -4.08 16.10
N GLY A 84 8.96 -4.44 15.06
CA GLY A 84 7.52 -4.19 14.97
C GLY A 84 7.15 -2.74 14.63
N LYS A 85 8.09 -1.92 14.18
CA LYS A 85 7.88 -0.50 13.92
C LYS A 85 8.36 -0.08 12.53
N PHE A 86 7.72 0.94 11.97
CA PHE A 86 8.10 1.63 10.74
C PHE A 86 8.52 3.07 11.10
N TYR A 87 9.79 3.42 10.94
CA TYR A 87 10.31 4.75 11.31
C TYR A 87 9.92 5.14 12.76
N ASP A 88 10.16 4.23 13.70
CA ASP A 88 9.83 4.32 15.14
C ASP A 88 8.34 4.43 15.48
N ARG A 89 7.45 4.32 14.49
CA ARG A 89 5.99 4.33 14.65
C ARG A 89 5.43 2.92 14.71
N THR A 90 4.42 2.72 15.54
CA THR A 90 3.63 1.49 15.46
C THR A 90 2.98 1.36 14.07
N PRO A 91 2.61 0.14 13.63
CA PRO A 91 1.95 -0.06 12.34
C PRO A 91 0.73 0.85 12.13
N ASP A 92 -0.14 0.95 13.13
CA ASP A 92 -1.33 1.81 13.06
C ASP A 92 -0.97 3.30 13.00
N GLN A 93 0.04 3.75 13.75
CA GLN A 93 0.47 5.13 13.71
C GLN A 93 1.10 5.48 12.36
N PHE A 94 1.94 4.59 11.80
CA PHE A 94 2.51 4.78 10.48
C PHE A 94 1.43 4.90 9.40
N LYS A 95 0.45 3.99 9.42
CA LYS A 95 -0.71 4.05 8.53
C LYS A 95 -1.45 5.37 8.63
N LYS A 96 -1.82 5.76 9.85
CA LYS A 96 -2.54 7.01 10.11
C LYS A 96 -1.78 8.24 9.61
N ASP A 97 -0.48 8.29 9.82
CA ASP A 97 0.37 9.40 9.39
C ASP A 97 0.39 9.52 7.87
N VAL A 98 0.60 8.40 7.16
CA VAL A 98 0.61 8.34 5.69
C VAL A 98 -0.76 8.73 5.12
N GLU A 99 -1.84 8.17 5.65
CA GLU A 99 -3.21 8.46 5.21
C GLU A 99 -3.61 9.92 5.47
N SER A 100 -3.17 10.50 6.60
CA SER A 100 -3.41 11.91 6.94
C SER A 100 -2.75 12.88 5.95
N ALA A 101 -1.69 12.45 5.30
CA ALA A 101 -1.00 13.19 4.24
C ALA A 101 -1.64 13.03 2.85
N GLY A 102 -2.66 12.18 2.71
CA GLY A 102 -3.34 11.89 1.43
C GLY A 102 -2.63 10.82 0.60
N LEU A 103 -1.77 10.02 1.21
CA LEU A 103 -1.05 8.90 0.59
C LEU A 103 -1.63 7.57 1.06
N LYS A 104 -1.31 6.48 0.36
CA LYS A 104 -1.58 5.11 0.80
C LYS A 104 -0.28 4.42 1.17
N VAL A 105 -0.34 3.49 2.11
CA VAL A 105 0.77 2.57 2.36
C VAL A 105 0.67 1.42 1.36
N LEU A 106 1.70 1.17 0.59
CA LEU A 106 1.70 0.13 -0.45
C LEU A 106 2.46 -1.11 -0.01
N SER A 107 3.69 -0.94 0.43
CA SER A 107 4.63 -2.02 0.70
C SER A 107 5.72 -1.56 1.66
N SER A 108 6.55 -2.50 2.06
CA SER A 108 7.77 -2.22 2.81
C SER A 108 8.89 -3.17 2.38
N HIS A 109 10.12 -2.66 2.40
CA HIS A 109 11.32 -3.48 2.40
C HIS A 109 11.46 -4.15 3.76
N CYS A 110 11.55 -5.48 3.74
CA CYS A 110 11.73 -6.29 4.92
C CYS A 110 12.42 -7.59 4.52
N THR A 111 13.46 -7.96 5.22
CA THR A 111 14.16 -9.21 4.97
C THR A 111 14.62 -9.84 6.27
N ARG A 112 14.69 -11.16 6.27
CA ARG A 112 15.28 -11.95 7.34
C ARG A 112 16.13 -13.04 6.71
N GLY A 113 17.43 -12.94 6.90
CA GLY A 113 18.37 -14.00 6.56
C GLY A 113 18.30 -15.15 7.56
N LEU A 114 18.67 -16.34 7.13
CA LEU A 114 18.81 -17.49 8.04
C LEU A 114 20.07 -17.34 8.87
N SER A 115 19.98 -17.67 10.15
CA SER A 115 21.16 -17.80 11.01
C SER A 115 22.02 -19.01 10.59
N LYS A 116 23.24 -19.08 11.10
CA LYS A 116 24.11 -20.24 10.85
C LYS A 116 23.52 -21.53 11.40
N GLU A 117 22.84 -21.44 12.54
CA GLU A 117 22.17 -22.53 13.22
C GLU A 117 20.98 -23.04 12.39
N GLU A 118 20.16 -22.13 11.87
CA GLU A 118 19.03 -22.47 10.98
C GLU A 118 19.53 -23.12 9.68
N LEU A 119 20.61 -22.58 9.09
CA LEU A 119 21.23 -23.17 7.90
C LEU A 119 21.78 -24.57 8.17
N ALA A 120 22.35 -24.82 9.34
CA ALA A 120 22.95 -26.11 9.70
C ALA A 120 21.88 -27.16 10.04
N SER A 121 20.84 -26.76 10.79
CA SER A 121 19.81 -27.67 11.31
C SER A 121 18.63 -27.86 10.33
N GLY A 122 18.33 -26.85 9.51
CA GLY A 122 17.09 -26.80 8.73
C GLY A 122 15.84 -26.52 9.60
N ASP A 123 16.01 -26.09 10.85
CA ASP A 123 14.91 -25.66 11.71
C ASP A 123 14.74 -24.15 11.58
N PHE A 124 13.64 -23.73 10.95
CA PHE A 124 13.31 -22.34 10.67
C PHE A 124 12.33 -21.73 11.67
N SER A 125 12.04 -22.40 12.77
CA SER A 125 10.99 -21.99 13.73
C SER A 125 11.14 -20.55 14.19
N SER A 126 12.36 -20.08 14.46
CA SER A 126 12.64 -18.70 14.86
C SER A 126 12.36 -17.69 13.73
N SER A 127 12.79 -18.01 12.50
CA SER A 127 12.54 -17.15 11.35
C SER A 127 11.07 -17.13 10.95
N LEU A 128 10.36 -18.24 11.04
CA LEU A 128 8.92 -18.30 10.76
C LEU A 128 8.13 -17.49 11.78
N GLN A 129 8.43 -17.61 13.08
CA GLN A 129 7.79 -16.77 14.10
C GLN A 129 8.03 -15.28 13.87
N TRP A 130 9.23 -14.90 13.42
CA TRP A 130 9.54 -13.52 13.07
C TRP A 130 8.72 -13.06 11.86
N TRP A 131 8.54 -13.92 10.83
CA TRP A 131 7.71 -13.61 9.68
C TRP A 131 6.24 -13.48 10.03
N ASP A 132 5.71 -14.31 10.93
CA ASP A 132 4.33 -14.19 11.41
C ASP A 132 4.08 -12.82 12.03
N GLN A 133 4.98 -12.34 12.88
CA GLN A 133 4.89 -11.00 13.45
C GLN A 133 5.05 -9.91 12.38
N CYS A 134 6.03 -10.06 11.51
CA CYS A 134 6.28 -9.13 10.41
C CYS A 134 5.04 -8.98 9.51
N ILE A 135 4.44 -10.09 9.11
CA ILE A 135 3.21 -10.11 8.28
C ILE A 135 2.05 -9.43 9.02
N ALA A 136 1.87 -9.73 10.31
CA ALA A 136 0.82 -9.11 11.13
C ALA A 136 0.98 -7.58 11.19
N ASP A 137 2.20 -7.09 11.42
CA ASP A 137 2.51 -5.66 11.49
C ASP A 137 2.31 -4.96 10.15
N HIS A 138 2.73 -5.59 9.05
CA HIS A 138 2.54 -5.05 7.69
C HIS A 138 1.05 -4.98 7.32
N LYS A 139 0.28 -6.00 7.70
CA LYS A 139 -1.17 -6.02 7.52
C LYS A 139 -1.85 -4.91 8.33
N ALA A 140 -1.45 -4.71 9.59
CA ALA A 140 -1.97 -3.62 10.43
C ALA A 140 -1.62 -2.24 9.83
N ALA A 141 -0.42 -2.08 9.26
CA ALA A 141 -0.02 -0.88 8.54
C ALA A 141 -0.78 -0.67 7.21
N GLY A 142 -1.61 -1.63 6.78
CA GLY A 142 -2.40 -1.55 5.54
C GLY A 142 -1.61 -1.87 4.27
N MET A 143 -0.48 -2.54 4.39
CA MET A 143 0.36 -2.92 3.26
C MET A 143 -0.22 -4.11 2.49
N SER A 144 -0.04 -4.09 1.18
CA SER A 144 -0.43 -5.18 0.27
C SER A 144 0.73 -6.11 -0.05
N TYR A 145 1.97 -5.65 0.13
CA TYR A 145 3.18 -6.38 -0.24
C TYR A 145 4.26 -6.21 0.82
N ILE A 146 5.06 -7.26 0.98
CA ILE A 146 6.36 -7.24 1.66
C ILE A 146 7.39 -7.52 0.58
N VAL A 147 8.44 -6.72 0.51
CA VAL A 147 9.49 -6.83 -0.49
C VAL A 147 10.79 -7.22 0.20
N ALA A 148 11.31 -8.40 -0.11
CA ALA A 148 12.65 -8.79 0.30
C ALA A 148 13.66 -8.16 -0.69
N PRO A 149 14.36 -7.08 -0.31
CA PRO A 149 15.22 -6.36 -1.25
C PRO A 149 16.53 -7.08 -1.53
N TRP A 150 16.89 -8.01 -0.70
CA TRP A 150 18.08 -8.86 -0.84
C TRP A 150 17.92 -10.16 -0.05
N MET A 151 18.73 -11.13 -0.39
CA MET A 151 18.87 -12.39 0.34
C MET A 151 20.35 -12.76 0.36
N ASP A 152 20.77 -13.51 1.37
CA ASP A 152 22.12 -14.08 1.41
C ASP A 152 22.32 -15.03 0.25
N VAL A 153 23.52 -15.01 -0.33
CA VAL A 153 23.87 -15.91 -1.42
C VAL A 153 24.35 -17.23 -0.85
N PRO A 154 23.66 -18.36 -1.12
CA PRO A 154 24.12 -19.69 -0.71
C PRO A 154 25.50 -19.99 -1.28
N LYS A 155 26.39 -20.55 -0.45
CA LYS A 155 27.77 -20.89 -0.85
C LYS A 155 27.94 -22.34 -1.28
N THR A 156 26.96 -23.18 -0.96
CA THR A 156 26.96 -24.61 -1.26
C THR A 156 25.59 -25.05 -1.77
N LEU A 157 25.51 -26.17 -2.46
CA LEU A 157 24.24 -26.76 -2.90
C LEU A 157 23.35 -27.09 -1.69
N LYS A 158 23.93 -27.56 -0.59
CA LYS A 158 23.17 -27.83 0.64
C LYS A 158 22.52 -26.56 1.20
N GLU A 159 23.25 -25.44 1.24
CA GLU A 159 22.67 -24.16 1.68
C GLU A 159 21.57 -23.70 0.72
N LEU A 160 21.75 -23.89 -0.60
CA LEU A 160 20.73 -23.55 -1.58
C LEU A 160 19.45 -24.37 -1.36
N ASP A 161 19.57 -25.68 -1.14
CA ASP A 161 18.43 -26.56 -0.84
C ASP A 161 17.73 -26.11 0.46
N THR A 162 18.51 -25.73 1.48
CA THR A 162 17.97 -25.19 2.73
C THR A 162 17.21 -23.88 2.53
N TYR A 163 17.74 -22.95 1.72
CA TYR A 163 17.02 -21.71 1.37
C TYR A 163 15.75 -21.99 0.56
N CYS A 164 15.79 -22.93 -0.37
CA CYS A 164 14.59 -23.31 -1.13
C CYS A 164 13.51 -23.87 -0.21
N ALA A 165 13.87 -24.68 0.79
CA ALA A 165 12.93 -25.20 1.78
C ALA A 165 12.36 -24.10 2.68
N TYR A 166 13.17 -23.10 3.03
CA TYR A 166 12.74 -21.95 3.83
C TYR A 166 11.74 -21.04 3.10
N LEU A 167 11.83 -20.93 1.77
CA LEU A 167 10.99 -20.05 0.96
C LEU A 167 9.68 -20.70 0.49
N GLN A 168 9.44 -21.96 0.79
CA GLN A 168 8.21 -22.69 0.48
C GLN A 168 7.16 -22.59 1.58
#